data_d95ba8ebbdcee7ea83e50bbf82450da6
#
_entry.id   d95ba8ebbdcee7ea83e50bbf82450da6
#
_cell.length_a   1.000
_cell.length_b   1.000
_cell.length_c   1.000
_cell.angle_alpha   90.00
_cell.angle_beta   90.00
_cell.angle_gamma   90.00
#
_symmetry.space_group_name_H-M   'P 1'
#
loop_
_entity.id
_entity.type
_entity.pdbx_description
1 polymer ?
#
loop_
_entity_poly.entity_id
_entity_poly.type
_entity_poly.pdbx_seq_one_letter_code
_entity_poly.pdbx_strand_id
1 'polypeptide(L)'
;YASRIKRGNYYFYMASLAPNKNLNWIAQNAKNNPHSTYVIAGKSLGDKSEITKYPNVVYVGYVSDATARALMKYCKAFLFPSTYEGFGIPPMEALCMGAKVVLGDIPVLHEIYEDVAKYINCSNPVVNLDSLVDGWYLDEERVVEVLKKHSWFESAKKLCECMDREAV
;
A
#
# COMPACT_ATOMS: atom_id res chain seq x y z
N TYR A 1 -14.67 16.53 3.68
CA TYR A 1 -13.98 15.28 3.27
C TYR A 1 -14.71 14.01 3.78
N ALA A 2 -15.25 14.03 5.02
CA ALA A 2 -15.86 12.84 5.64
C ALA A 2 -17.03 12.24 4.83
N SER A 3 -17.80 13.03 4.11
CA SER A 3 -18.93 12.56 3.29
C SER A 3 -18.53 11.75 2.05
N ARG A 4 -17.27 11.85 1.61
CA ARG A 4 -16.74 11.13 0.42
C ARG A 4 -16.03 9.83 0.77
N ILE A 5 -15.59 9.67 2.03
CA ILE A 5 -14.87 8.48 2.49
C ILE A 5 -15.87 7.54 3.15
N LYS A 6 -16.37 6.57 2.39
CA LYS A 6 -17.28 5.54 2.90
C LYS A 6 -16.51 4.23 3.07
N ARG A 7 -16.74 3.53 4.17
CA ARG A 7 -16.15 2.21 4.46
C ARG A 7 -16.30 1.27 3.26
N GLY A 8 -15.20 0.64 2.85
CA GLY A 8 -15.17 -0.33 1.75
C GLY A 8 -15.29 0.27 0.34
N ASN A 9 -15.34 1.61 0.21
CA ASN A 9 -15.58 2.26 -1.08
C ASN A 9 -14.49 3.27 -1.48
N TYR A 10 -13.25 3.06 -1.02
CA TYR A 10 -12.11 3.89 -1.44
C TYR A 10 -10.83 3.06 -1.48
N TYR A 11 -9.95 3.43 -2.37
CA TYR A 11 -8.57 2.99 -2.40
C TYR A 11 -7.73 3.89 -1.49
N PHE A 12 -6.85 3.30 -0.71
CA PHE A 12 -6.02 4.05 0.22
C PHE A 12 -4.55 3.97 -0.19
N TYR A 13 -3.88 5.11 -0.17
CA TYR A 13 -2.45 5.23 -0.37
C TYR A 13 -1.84 6.00 0.79
N MET A 14 -0.73 5.51 1.34
CA MET A 14 0.04 6.20 2.38
C MET A 14 1.54 5.97 2.18
N ALA A 15 2.26 7.04 1.91
CA ALA A 15 3.72 7.05 1.87
C ALA A 15 4.25 8.50 1.95
N SER A 16 5.58 8.65 2.04
CA SER A 16 6.24 9.92 1.69
C SER A 16 5.99 10.22 0.21
N LEU A 17 6.01 11.50 -0.17
CA LEU A 17 5.81 11.89 -1.58
C LEU A 17 7.13 11.87 -2.39
N ALA A 18 8.00 10.89 -2.11
CA ALA A 18 9.24 10.69 -2.87
C ALA A 18 8.92 10.13 -4.28
N PRO A 19 9.75 10.42 -5.30
CA PRO A 19 9.48 10.02 -6.69
C PRO A 19 9.27 8.51 -6.87
N ASN A 20 10.05 7.68 -6.17
CA ASN A 20 9.93 6.23 -6.22
C ASN A 20 8.60 5.69 -5.68
N LYS A 21 7.85 6.48 -4.92
CA LYS A 21 6.52 6.12 -4.41
C LYS A 21 5.41 6.28 -5.45
N ASN A 22 5.75 6.87 -6.60
CA ASN A 22 4.95 6.89 -7.83
C ASN A 22 3.51 7.42 -7.65
N LEU A 23 3.39 8.52 -6.91
CA LEU A 23 2.10 9.15 -6.66
C LEU A 23 1.41 9.61 -7.95
N ASN A 24 2.20 9.91 -9.00
CA ASN A 24 1.66 10.23 -10.33
C ASN A 24 0.85 9.07 -10.91
N TRP A 25 1.25 7.83 -10.66
CA TRP A 25 0.47 6.65 -11.07
C TRP A 25 -0.93 6.69 -10.45
N ILE A 26 -1.05 7.03 -9.16
CA ILE A 26 -2.35 7.15 -8.47
C ILE A 26 -3.21 8.25 -9.13
N ALA A 27 -2.61 9.42 -9.39
CA ALA A 27 -3.32 10.53 -10.03
C ALA A 27 -3.83 10.16 -11.43
N GLN A 28 -3.00 9.51 -12.25
CA GLN A 28 -3.39 9.07 -13.58
C GLN A 28 -4.43 7.93 -13.53
N ASN A 29 -4.30 7.00 -12.60
CA ASN A 29 -5.30 5.95 -12.41
C ASN A 29 -6.65 6.55 -11.97
N ALA A 30 -6.65 7.54 -11.07
CA ALA A 30 -7.85 8.26 -10.65
C ALA A 30 -8.53 9.00 -11.82
N LYS A 31 -7.74 9.60 -12.73
CA LYS A 31 -8.25 10.19 -13.97
C LYS A 31 -9.00 9.17 -14.83
N ASN A 32 -8.43 7.97 -14.96
CA ASN A 32 -8.99 6.91 -15.82
C ASN A 32 -10.16 6.17 -15.16
N ASN A 33 -10.32 6.29 -13.84
CA ASN A 33 -11.37 5.62 -13.05
C ASN A 33 -12.16 6.65 -12.21
N PRO A 34 -12.96 7.53 -12.82
CA PRO A 34 -13.60 8.66 -12.15
C PRO A 34 -14.66 8.25 -11.12
N HIS A 35 -15.15 7.02 -11.17
CA HIS A 35 -16.14 6.48 -10.23
C HIS A 35 -15.51 5.91 -8.95
N SER A 36 -14.20 5.64 -8.94
CA SER A 36 -13.46 5.15 -7.79
C SER A 36 -12.94 6.32 -6.95
N THR A 37 -13.00 6.21 -5.63
CA THR A 37 -12.47 7.22 -4.70
C THR A 37 -11.06 6.83 -4.24
N TYR A 38 -10.14 7.80 -4.25
CA TYR A 38 -8.77 7.62 -3.80
C TYR A 38 -8.49 8.51 -2.59
N VAL A 39 -8.08 7.92 -1.49
CA VAL A 39 -7.67 8.63 -0.27
C VAL A 39 -6.16 8.56 -0.17
N ILE A 40 -5.52 9.72 -0.09
CA ILE A 40 -4.06 9.85 -0.05
C ILE A 40 -3.65 10.49 1.27
N ALA A 41 -2.84 9.78 2.05
CA ALA A 41 -2.21 10.29 3.26
C ALA A 41 -0.69 10.38 3.09
N GLY A 42 -0.08 11.35 3.75
CA GLY A 42 1.37 11.53 3.78
C GLY A 42 1.77 12.98 3.91
N LYS A 43 3.04 13.20 4.28
CA LYS A 43 3.60 14.54 4.39
C LYS A 43 4.01 15.02 3.00
N SER A 44 3.40 16.11 2.51
CA SER A 44 3.83 16.75 1.28
C SER A 44 4.98 17.71 1.54
N LEU A 45 6.01 17.62 0.71
CA LEU A 45 7.13 18.56 0.66
C LEU A 45 7.04 19.54 -0.52
N GLY A 46 5.93 19.53 -1.30
CA GLY A 46 5.79 20.32 -2.51
C GLY A 46 4.35 20.56 -2.96
N ASP A 47 4.21 20.97 -4.23
CA ASP A 47 2.92 21.27 -4.86
C ASP A 47 2.05 20.00 -4.98
N LYS A 48 0.79 20.14 -4.57
CA LYS A 48 -0.21 19.08 -4.55
C LYS A 48 -1.21 19.20 -5.71
N SER A 49 -1.10 20.25 -6.52
CA SER A 49 -2.09 20.57 -7.56
C SER A 49 -2.29 19.40 -8.52
N GLU A 50 -1.20 18.72 -8.90
CA GLU A 50 -1.25 17.57 -9.79
C GLU A 50 -2.00 16.37 -9.23
N ILE A 51 -2.03 16.20 -7.90
CA ILE A 51 -2.69 15.08 -7.22
C ILE A 51 -4.15 15.41 -6.96
N THR A 52 -4.42 16.65 -6.51
CA THR A 52 -5.75 17.09 -6.06
C THR A 52 -6.64 17.63 -7.17
N LYS A 53 -6.13 17.71 -8.40
CA LYS A 53 -6.91 18.20 -9.56
C LYS A 53 -8.10 17.31 -9.92
N TYR A 54 -8.08 16.04 -9.52
CA TYR A 54 -9.18 15.12 -9.81
C TYR A 54 -10.18 15.09 -8.65
N PRO A 55 -11.51 15.23 -8.93
CA PRO A 55 -12.52 15.35 -7.88
C PRO A 55 -12.70 14.08 -7.04
N ASN A 56 -12.26 12.93 -7.54
CA ASN A 56 -12.32 11.64 -6.86
C ASN A 56 -11.05 11.34 -6.02
N VAL A 57 -10.10 12.29 -5.95
CA VAL A 57 -8.92 12.20 -5.08
C VAL A 57 -9.13 13.06 -3.83
N VAL A 58 -8.96 12.46 -2.67
CA VAL A 58 -9.07 13.11 -1.36
C VAL A 58 -7.69 13.05 -0.67
N TYR A 59 -6.99 14.18 -0.65
CA TYR A 59 -5.74 14.30 0.09
C TYR A 59 -6.04 14.71 1.53
N VAL A 60 -5.68 13.85 2.49
CA VAL A 60 -5.95 14.06 3.93
C VAL A 60 -4.72 14.57 4.70
N GLY A 61 -3.57 14.70 4.03
CA GLY A 61 -2.34 15.16 4.66
C GLY A 61 -1.70 14.12 5.58
N TYR A 62 -0.91 14.61 6.53
CA TYR A 62 -0.39 13.74 7.59
C TYR A 62 -1.52 13.36 8.55
N VAL A 63 -1.61 12.08 8.86
CA VAL A 63 -2.62 11.51 9.77
C VAL A 63 -1.95 10.82 10.95
N SER A 64 -2.64 10.72 12.08
CA SER A 64 -2.17 9.93 13.22
C SER A 64 -2.16 8.44 12.88
N ASP A 65 -1.35 7.66 13.60
CA ASP A 65 -1.28 6.19 13.41
C ASP A 65 -2.65 5.51 13.59
N ALA A 66 -3.45 5.99 14.54
CA ALA A 66 -4.82 5.49 14.74
C ALA A 66 -5.70 5.74 13.51
N THR A 67 -5.59 6.93 12.90
CA THR A 67 -6.32 7.28 11.68
C THR A 67 -5.80 6.48 10.50
N ALA A 68 -4.47 6.32 10.35
CA ALA A 68 -3.85 5.53 9.30
C ALA A 68 -4.34 4.07 9.34
N ARG A 69 -4.30 3.44 10.54
CA ARG A 69 -4.82 2.08 10.74
C ARG A 69 -6.30 1.95 10.42
N ALA A 70 -7.12 2.94 10.79
CA ALA A 70 -8.54 2.94 10.43
C ALA A 70 -8.75 3.07 8.92
N LEU A 71 -7.99 3.93 8.24
CA LEU A 71 -8.05 4.08 6.78
C LEU A 71 -7.59 2.81 6.07
N MET A 72 -6.55 2.12 6.55
CA MET A 72 -6.12 0.81 6.03
C MET A 72 -7.21 -0.24 6.23
N LYS A 73 -7.74 -0.36 7.45
CA LYS A 73 -8.75 -1.38 7.79
C LYS A 73 -10.02 -1.30 6.95
N TYR A 74 -10.42 -0.10 6.57
CA TYR A 74 -11.72 0.14 5.92
C TYR A 74 -11.61 0.53 4.46
N CYS A 75 -10.44 0.49 3.85
CA CYS A 75 -10.30 0.69 2.41
C CYS A 75 -10.77 -0.54 1.61
N LYS A 76 -11.08 -0.33 0.33
CA LYS A 76 -11.33 -1.40 -0.63
C LYS A 76 -10.04 -2.18 -0.92
N ALA A 77 -8.94 -1.43 -1.09
CA ALA A 77 -7.57 -1.95 -1.11
C ALA A 77 -6.57 -0.83 -0.79
N PHE A 78 -5.43 -1.22 -0.24
CA PHE A 78 -4.27 -0.37 -0.05
C PHE A 78 -3.40 -0.40 -1.32
N LEU A 79 -3.08 0.77 -1.87
CA LEU A 79 -2.29 0.90 -3.10
C LEU A 79 -0.86 1.30 -2.79
N PHE A 80 0.10 0.63 -3.42
CA PHE A 80 1.51 0.93 -3.26
C PHE A 80 2.28 0.73 -4.57
N PRO A 81 2.09 1.63 -5.57
CA PRO A 81 2.66 1.50 -6.92
C PRO A 81 4.14 1.91 -6.98
N SER A 82 4.90 1.66 -5.92
CA SER A 82 6.32 2.03 -5.83
C SER A 82 7.14 1.33 -6.90
N THR A 83 8.08 2.09 -7.48
CA THR A 83 9.01 1.59 -8.50
C THR A 83 10.32 1.08 -7.91
N TYR A 84 10.61 1.39 -6.66
CA TYR A 84 11.79 0.96 -5.93
C TYR A 84 11.52 0.95 -4.43
N GLU A 85 11.88 -0.14 -3.76
CA GLU A 85 11.76 -0.35 -2.31
C GLU A 85 12.89 -1.20 -1.77
N GLY A 86 13.16 -1.07 -0.47
CA GLY A 86 13.97 -2.03 0.29
C GLY A 86 13.12 -3.12 0.93
N PHE A 87 11.90 -2.77 1.38
CA PHE A 87 10.97 -3.70 2.05
C PHE A 87 9.51 -3.37 1.77
N GLY A 88 9.10 -2.09 1.93
CA GLY A 88 7.70 -1.70 1.79
C GLY A 88 6.89 -1.89 3.08
N ILE A 89 7.28 -1.25 4.19
CA ILE A 89 6.58 -1.35 5.49
C ILE A 89 5.08 -1.01 5.41
N PRO A 90 4.63 0.07 4.74
CA PRO A 90 3.20 0.44 4.76
C PRO A 90 2.24 -0.65 4.25
N PRO A 91 2.53 -1.41 3.18
CA PRO A 91 1.68 -2.54 2.80
C PRO A 91 1.64 -3.66 3.85
N MET A 92 2.74 -3.88 4.60
CA MET A 92 2.75 -4.87 5.68
C MET A 92 1.81 -4.45 6.82
N GLU A 93 1.83 -3.16 7.17
CA GLU A 93 0.88 -2.58 8.14
C GLU A 93 -0.56 -2.72 7.66
N ALA A 94 -0.81 -2.51 6.35
CA ALA A 94 -2.12 -2.69 5.76
C ALA A 94 -2.62 -4.14 5.82
N LEU A 95 -1.75 -5.12 5.53
CA LEU A 95 -2.06 -6.55 5.71
C LEU A 95 -2.38 -6.88 7.18
N CYS A 96 -1.63 -6.33 8.15
CA CYS A 96 -1.94 -6.49 9.57
C CYS A 96 -3.33 -5.95 9.94
N MET A 97 -3.83 -4.96 9.20
CA MET A 97 -5.20 -4.43 9.38
C MET A 97 -6.26 -5.21 8.59
N GLY A 98 -5.89 -6.28 7.89
CA GLY A 98 -6.79 -7.09 7.05
C GLY A 98 -7.13 -6.45 5.71
N ALA A 99 -6.34 -5.46 5.26
CA ALA A 99 -6.54 -4.83 3.96
C ALA A 99 -5.99 -5.70 2.83
N LYS A 100 -6.69 -5.74 1.70
CA LYS A 100 -6.12 -6.16 0.41
C LYS A 100 -5.01 -5.21 0.01
N VAL A 101 -3.90 -5.70 -0.52
CA VAL A 101 -2.78 -4.86 -0.96
C VAL A 101 -2.52 -5.02 -2.45
N VAL A 102 -2.42 -3.89 -3.15
CA VAL A 102 -2.11 -3.81 -4.58
C VAL A 102 -0.79 -3.08 -4.72
N LEU A 103 0.23 -3.78 -5.17
CA LEU A 103 1.63 -3.39 -5.11
C LEU A 103 2.21 -3.17 -6.51
N GLY A 104 3.25 -2.37 -6.61
CA GLY A 104 4.06 -2.28 -7.82
C GLY A 104 4.71 -3.63 -8.15
N ASP A 105 4.72 -3.99 -9.43
CA ASP A 105 5.35 -5.21 -9.94
C ASP A 105 6.87 -5.03 -9.97
N ILE A 106 7.51 -5.21 -8.80
CA ILE A 106 8.96 -5.15 -8.60
C ILE A 106 9.47 -6.34 -7.78
N PRO A 107 10.67 -6.86 -8.04
CA PRO A 107 11.16 -8.11 -7.46
C PRO A 107 11.07 -8.18 -5.93
N VAL A 108 11.47 -7.12 -5.23
CA VAL A 108 11.47 -7.09 -3.76
C VAL A 108 10.06 -7.23 -3.17
N LEU A 109 9.04 -6.66 -3.81
CA LEU A 109 7.66 -6.78 -3.32
C LEU A 109 7.11 -8.19 -3.57
N HIS A 110 7.50 -8.85 -4.65
CA HIS A 110 7.18 -10.26 -4.86
C HIS A 110 7.85 -11.17 -3.82
N GLU A 111 9.12 -10.91 -3.48
CA GLU A 111 9.86 -11.66 -2.46
C GLU A 111 9.19 -11.58 -1.09
N ILE A 112 8.69 -10.39 -0.72
CA ILE A 112 8.15 -10.13 0.61
C ILE A 112 6.68 -10.53 0.73
N TYR A 113 5.85 -10.18 -0.28
CA TYR A 113 4.39 -10.31 -0.21
C TYR A 113 3.86 -11.54 -0.95
N GLU A 114 4.70 -12.21 -1.72
CA GLU A 114 4.39 -13.48 -2.38
C GLU A 114 2.99 -13.44 -3.07
N ASP A 115 2.10 -14.33 -2.72
CA ASP A 115 0.76 -14.47 -3.27
C ASP A 115 -0.36 -13.75 -2.48
N VAL A 116 -0.01 -13.11 -1.34
CA VAL A 116 -0.99 -12.34 -0.53
C VAL A 116 -1.24 -10.91 -1.06
N ALA A 117 -0.68 -10.59 -2.22
CA ALA A 117 -0.84 -9.30 -2.88
C ALA A 117 -1.28 -9.45 -4.34
N LYS A 118 -1.84 -8.39 -4.90
CA LYS A 118 -1.97 -8.21 -6.36
C LYS A 118 -0.89 -7.24 -6.83
N TYR A 119 -0.39 -7.47 -8.06
CA TYR A 119 0.70 -6.67 -8.62
C TYR A 119 0.24 -5.90 -9.85
N ILE A 120 0.75 -4.68 -10.00
CA ILE A 120 0.41 -3.76 -11.08
C ILE A 120 1.67 -3.21 -11.75
N ASN A 121 1.60 -3.01 -13.05
CA ASN A 121 2.66 -2.36 -13.79
C ASN A 121 2.79 -0.89 -13.37
N CYS A 122 3.93 -0.53 -12.76
CA CYS A 122 4.23 0.81 -12.29
C CYS A 122 4.31 1.87 -13.40
N SER A 123 4.47 1.47 -14.65
CA SER A 123 4.53 2.36 -15.81
C SER A 123 3.18 2.50 -16.53
N ASN A 124 2.20 1.67 -16.21
CA ASN A 124 0.87 1.70 -16.84
C ASN A 124 -0.23 1.96 -15.81
N PRO A 125 -0.72 3.20 -15.67
CA PRO A 125 -1.82 3.54 -14.77
C PRO A 125 -3.22 3.21 -15.33
N VAL A 126 -3.32 2.68 -16.56
CA VAL A 126 -4.61 2.32 -17.17
C VAL A 126 -5.01 0.91 -16.69
N VAL A 127 -5.42 0.85 -15.43
CA VAL A 127 -5.86 -0.38 -14.76
C VAL A 127 -7.22 -0.14 -14.13
N ASN A 128 -8.17 -1.05 -14.32
CA ASN A 128 -9.41 -1.08 -13.56
C ASN A 128 -9.15 -1.83 -12.24
N LEU A 129 -8.96 -1.07 -11.16
CA LEU A 129 -8.70 -1.63 -9.83
C LEU A 129 -9.89 -2.42 -9.28
N ASP A 130 -11.12 -2.02 -9.62
CA ASP A 130 -12.31 -2.75 -9.17
C ASP A 130 -12.30 -4.18 -9.74
N SER A 131 -11.99 -4.33 -11.03
CA SER A 131 -11.86 -5.66 -11.64
C SER A 131 -10.72 -6.51 -11.06
N LEU A 132 -9.69 -5.85 -10.51
CA LEU A 132 -8.55 -6.53 -9.89
C LEU A 132 -8.85 -7.04 -8.48
N VAL A 133 -9.66 -6.30 -7.70
CA VAL A 133 -9.89 -6.57 -6.28
C VAL A 133 -11.28 -7.13 -5.95
N ASP A 134 -12.29 -6.93 -6.83
CA ASP A 134 -13.61 -7.48 -6.63
C ASP A 134 -13.60 -9.01 -6.81
N GLY A 135 -14.22 -9.72 -5.88
CA GLY A 135 -14.19 -11.19 -5.85
C GLY A 135 -12.86 -11.80 -5.40
N TRP A 136 -11.82 -10.99 -5.16
CA TRP A 136 -10.59 -11.48 -4.56
C TRP A 136 -10.71 -11.47 -3.03
N TYR A 137 -10.48 -12.62 -2.42
CA TYR A 137 -10.46 -12.80 -0.98
C TYR A 137 -9.02 -13.07 -0.52
N LEU A 138 -8.64 -12.47 0.61
CA LEU A 138 -7.38 -12.79 1.26
C LEU A 138 -7.47 -14.18 1.89
N ASP A 139 -6.47 -15.00 1.66
CA ASP A 139 -6.24 -16.20 2.43
C ASP A 139 -5.62 -15.80 3.78
N GLU A 140 -6.42 -15.85 4.85
CA GLU A 140 -6.00 -15.39 6.17
C GLU A 140 -4.83 -16.21 6.73
N GLU A 141 -4.80 -17.53 6.47
CA GLU A 141 -3.72 -18.40 6.94
C GLU A 141 -2.40 -17.98 6.23
N ARG A 142 -2.48 -17.78 4.94
CA ARG A 142 -1.34 -17.35 4.12
C ARG A 142 -0.83 -15.97 4.52
N VAL A 143 -1.73 -15.03 4.80
CA VAL A 143 -1.38 -13.69 5.33
C VAL A 143 -0.64 -13.83 6.66
N VAL A 144 -1.13 -14.66 7.57
CA VAL A 144 -0.47 -14.89 8.87
C VAL A 144 0.93 -15.48 8.70
N GLU A 145 1.13 -16.40 7.75
CA GLU A 145 2.47 -16.96 7.44
C GLU A 145 3.44 -15.88 6.97
N VAL A 146 3.04 -15.05 6.00
CA VAL A 146 3.87 -13.94 5.50
C VAL A 146 4.20 -12.94 6.61
N LEU A 147 3.22 -12.56 7.43
CA LEU A 147 3.43 -11.65 8.55
C LEU A 147 4.40 -12.22 9.59
N LYS A 148 4.31 -13.51 9.91
CA LYS A 148 5.23 -14.18 10.84
C LYS A 148 6.65 -14.21 10.29
N LYS A 149 6.83 -14.60 9.01
CA LYS A 149 8.12 -14.67 8.31
C LYS A 149 8.89 -13.36 8.41
N HIS A 150 8.19 -12.23 8.35
CA HIS A 150 8.75 -10.87 8.34
C HIS A 150 8.55 -10.11 9.67
N SER A 151 8.30 -10.83 10.77
CA SER A 151 8.18 -10.20 12.09
C SER A 151 9.54 -9.68 12.59
N TRP A 152 9.50 -8.62 13.39
CA TRP A 152 10.70 -8.11 14.07
C TRP A 152 11.38 -9.17 14.94
N PHE A 153 10.60 -10.05 15.56
CA PHE A 153 11.11 -11.15 16.36
C PHE A 153 11.96 -12.13 15.53
N GLU A 154 11.43 -12.60 14.39
CA GLU A 154 12.17 -13.51 13.50
C GLU A 154 13.40 -12.82 12.88
N SER A 155 13.29 -11.55 12.55
CA SER A 155 14.42 -10.77 12.03
C SER A 155 15.54 -10.63 13.07
N ALA A 156 15.20 -10.31 14.31
CA ALA A 156 16.16 -10.23 15.41
C ALA A 156 16.81 -11.59 15.71
N LYS A 157 16.03 -12.66 15.73
CA LYS A 157 16.53 -14.03 15.92
C LYS A 157 17.55 -14.41 14.84
N LYS A 158 17.25 -14.18 13.57
CA LYS A 158 18.18 -14.45 12.46
C LYS A 158 19.47 -13.63 12.57
N LEU A 159 19.36 -12.37 12.99
CA LEU A 159 20.53 -11.52 13.21
C LEU A 159 21.44 -12.10 14.31
N CYS A 160 20.89 -12.50 15.45
CA CYS A 160 21.65 -13.13 16.52
C CYS A 160 22.34 -14.43 16.03
N GLU A 161 21.62 -15.30 15.32
CA GLU A 161 22.17 -16.52 14.75
C GLU A 161 23.35 -16.27 13.78
N CYS A 162 23.29 -15.18 12.99
CA CYS A 162 24.40 -14.78 12.12
C CYS A 162 25.60 -14.30 12.93
N MET A 163 25.38 -13.49 13.97
CA MET A 163 26.47 -12.99 14.83
C MET A 163 27.19 -14.13 15.58
N ASP A 164 26.43 -15.13 16.06
CA ASP A 164 27.01 -16.30 16.76
C ASP A 164 27.86 -17.17 15.82
N ARG A 165 27.54 -17.23 14.52
CA ARG A 165 28.31 -17.99 13.52
C ARG A 165 29.64 -17.33 13.15
N GLU A 166 29.71 -16.01 13.20
CA GLU A 166 30.93 -15.26 12.88
C GLU A 166 31.86 -15.09 14.11
N ALA A 167 31.39 -15.44 15.30
CA ALA A 167 32.16 -15.35 16.53
C ALA A 167 33.05 -16.61 16.81
N VAL A 168 33.10 -17.59 15.89
CA VAL A 168 33.91 -18.81 15.91
C VAL A 168 34.98 -18.71 14.82
#